data_155887c1b77d855d95d26c183cc3c245
#
_entry.id   155887c1b77d855d95d26c183cc3c245
#
_cell.length_a   1.000
_cell.length_b   1.000
_cell.length_c   1.000
_cell.angle_alpha   90.00
_cell.angle_beta   90.00
_cell.angle_gamma   90.00
#
_symmetry.space_group_name_H-M   'P 1'
#
loop_
_entity.id
_entity.type
_entity.pdbx_description
1 polymer ?
#
loop_
_entity_poly.entity_id
_entity_poly.type
_entity_poly.pdbx_seq_one_letter_code
_entity_poly.pdbx_strand_id
1 'polypeptide(L)'
;PSSAASDVYKRQAIEGKAANVKVVYRIYLGENNTTDFNVVRNRVYNINARILGMNTVDWRVSTAEVAVTPLAESYRPGASAAARLELVSTNDAENDYYLSYHLDAGQGIVTIDGERRTAGTPYPLLSGNGTATAGIAYTQEVSGDVRLRLTVTDKHGISMERILTTTYKNPPITATYTQEGYELAAMDRAYVTFTVSQPGYTGRYKARLNGEGATFFQGHYSADIPKTELTLYEGNGTYELRIKPEAVGEIPFTVTITDEQGNSTFFESSVKGVKTTANFSLDFRLMTGALDIVMESSYPVSEDLKITVTASVKIVYSGGYTRMQDYTFDVFFEAERSRGTGYVYLDLQGRYDISIVSYTMESDTPVSLNGMVEYKLQ
;
A
#
# COMPACT_ATOMS: atom_id res chain seq x y z
N PRO A 1 23.83 51.29 8.57
CA PRO A 1 23.58 51.57 7.17
C PRO A 1 24.72 51.02 6.28
N SER A 2 24.41 50.11 5.37
CA SER A 2 25.42 49.64 4.40
C SER A 2 25.50 50.66 3.26
N SER A 3 26.56 51.40 3.17
CA SER A 3 26.85 52.25 2.04
C SER A 3 27.64 51.44 1.01
N ALA A 4 27.08 51.21 -0.18
CA ALA A 4 27.88 50.71 -1.30
C ALA A 4 28.56 51.90 -1.97
N ALA A 5 29.89 51.90 -2.00
CA ALA A 5 30.65 52.88 -2.76
C ALA A 5 31.12 52.22 -4.06
N SER A 6 30.74 52.75 -5.18
CA SER A 6 31.25 52.34 -6.51
C SER A 6 32.33 53.28 -6.98
N ASP A 7 33.52 52.75 -7.25
CA ASP A 7 34.63 53.51 -7.79
C ASP A 7 34.60 53.48 -9.33
N VAL A 8 34.43 54.65 -9.93
CA VAL A 8 34.44 54.81 -11.40
C VAL A 8 35.72 55.52 -11.81
N TYR A 9 36.51 54.89 -12.67
CA TYR A 9 37.72 55.53 -13.26
C TYR A 9 37.39 56.09 -14.61
N LYS A 10 37.65 57.40 -14.79
CA LYS A 10 37.55 58.06 -16.08
C LYS A 10 38.92 58.56 -16.51
N ARG A 11 39.28 58.23 -17.75
CA ARG A 11 40.49 58.76 -18.38
C ARG A 11 40.11 60.06 -19.12
N GLN A 12 40.67 61.17 -18.75
CA GLN A 12 40.45 62.48 -19.42
C GLN A 12 41.81 63.01 -19.88
N ALA A 13 41.84 63.45 -21.17
CA ALA A 13 42.99 64.18 -21.70
C ALA A 13 42.82 65.67 -21.41
N ILE A 14 43.76 66.19 -20.67
CA ILE A 14 43.85 67.67 -20.46
C ILE A 14 45.14 68.14 -21.10
N GLU A 15 45.04 69.09 -22.06
CA GLU A 15 46.18 69.69 -22.77
C GLU A 15 47.25 68.71 -23.29
N GLY A 16 46.83 67.64 -23.95
CA GLY A 16 47.71 66.69 -24.59
C GLY A 16 48.40 65.68 -23.63
N LYS A 17 48.08 65.68 -22.30
CA LYS A 17 48.53 64.71 -21.33
C LYS A 17 47.34 63.90 -20.81
N ALA A 18 47.48 62.59 -20.87
CA ALA A 18 46.49 61.67 -20.25
C ALA A 18 46.67 61.68 -18.73
N ALA A 19 45.69 62.15 -18.00
CA ALA A 19 45.63 62.05 -16.55
C ALA A 19 44.54 61.08 -16.14
N ASN A 20 44.86 60.16 -15.22
CA ASN A 20 43.85 59.29 -14.58
C ASN A 20 43.30 60.02 -13.36
N VAL A 21 42.05 60.41 -13.40
CA VAL A 21 41.33 61.02 -12.26
C VAL A 21 40.42 59.98 -11.69
N LYS A 22 40.54 59.68 -10.39
CA LYS A 22 39.60 58.89 -9.67
C LYS A 22 38.50 59.78 -9.14
N VAL A 23 37.25 59.51 -9.57
CA VAL A 23 36.08 60.19 -9.05
C VAL A 23 35.27 59.17 -8.29
N VAL A 24 34.97 59.40 -7.02
CA VAL A 24 34.18 58.53 -6.15
C VAL A 24 32.82 59.13 -5.96
N TYR A 25 31.80 58.38 -6.38
CA TYR A 25 30.42 58.76 -6.15
C TYR A 25 29.87 57.85 -5.03
N ARG A 26 29.23 58.46 -4.03
CA ARG A 26 28.59 57.73 -2.95
C ARG A 26 27.08 57.69 -3.24
N ILE A 27 26.56 56.46 -3.39
CA ILE A 27 25.15 56.22 -3.66
C ILE A 27 24.57 55.54 -2.44
N TYR A 28 23.46 56.05 -1.92
CA TYR A 28 22.73 55.51 -0.83
C TYR A 28 21.57 54.66 -1.35
N LEU A 29 21.43 53.44 -0.86
CA LEU A 29 20.33 52.52 -1.19
C LEU A 29 19.16 52.77 -0.24
N GLY A 30 17.95 52.88 -0.77
CA GLY A 30 16.72 53.10 -0.01
C GLY A 30 15.58 53.46 -0.95
N GLU A 31 14.39 53.73 -0.45
CA GLU A 31 13.26 54.16 -1.30
C GLU A 31 13.48 55.54 -1.93
N ASN A 32 14.28 56.40 -1.30
CA ASN A 32 14.69 57.66 -1.85
C ASN A 32 16.09 58.05 -1.34
N ASN A 33 16.68 59.07 -1.98
CA ASN A 33 18.05 59.48 -1.74
C ASN A 33 18.21 60.56 -0.63
N THR A 34 17.13 60.92 0.07
CA THR A 34 17.15 62.04 1.00
C THR A 34 16.72 61.65 2.40
N THR A 35 15.74 60.81 2.56
CA THR A 35 15.10 60.52 3.86
C THR A 35 14.99 59.04 4.22
N ASP A 36 14.97 58.16 3.24
CA ASP A 36 14.89 56.70 3.46
C ASP A 36 16.11 55.99 2.90
N PHE A 37 16.99 55.54 3.79
CA PHE A 37 18.22 54.80 3.50
C PHE A 37 18.12 53.35 3.90
N ASN A 38 16.92 52.84 4.20
CA ASN A 38 16.70 51.49 4.65
C ASN A 38 16.79 50.51 3.52
N VAL A 39 17.64 49.52 3.68
CA VAL A 39 17.73 48.37 2.76
C VAL A 39 16.87 47.26 3.29
N VAL A 40 15.82 46.88 2.57
CA VAL A 40 14.90 45.81 2.95
C VAL A 40 15.45 44.49 2.46
N ARG A 41 15.46 43.49 3.33
CA ARG A 41 15.91 42.15 3.00
C ARG A 41 15.01 41.53 1.93
N ASN A 42 15.60 40.75 1.02
CA ASN A 42 14.94 40.07 -0.10
C ASN A 42 14.40 41.01 -1.22
N ARG A 43 14.88 42.23 -1.30
CA ARG A 43 14.68 43.12 -2.44
C ARG A 43 15.93 43.22 -3.28
N VAL A 44 15.76 43.36 -4.59
CA VAL A 44 16.83 43.71 -5.54
C VAL A 44 16.77 45.18 -5.82
N TYR A 45 17.89 45.86 -5.66
CA TYR A 45 18.06 47.29 -5.90
C TYR A 45 18.90 47.45 -7.15
N ASN A 46 18.29 47.97 -8.23
CA ASN A 46 19.00 48.29 -9.47
C ASN A 46 19.37 49.78 -9.46
N ILE A 47 20.66 50.10 -9.64
CA ILE A 47 21.16 51.45 -9.67
C ILE A 47 21.59 51.78 -11.08
N ASN A 48 20.84 52.66 -11.74
CA ASN A 48 21.18 53.21 -13.04
C ASN A 48 21.86 54.56 -12.86
N ALA A 49 23.18 54.63 -13.09
CA ALA A 49 23.93 55.86 -12.96
C ALA A 49 24.42 56.34 -14.34
N ARG A 50 23.96 57.48 -14.78
CA ARG A 50 24.43 58.13 -15.99
C ARG A 50 25.39 59.27 -15.63
N ILE A 51 26.64 59.15 -16.02
CA ILE A 51 27.67 60.13 -15.76
C ILE A 51 27.64 61.16 -16.85
N LEU A 52 27.17 62.38 -16.55
CA LEU A 52 27.05 63.50 -17.51
C LEU A 52 28.29 64.43 -17.46
N GLY A 53 29.11 64.32 -16.42
CA GLY A 53 30.32 65.08 -16.23
C GLY A 53 30.96 64.76 -14.87
N MET A 54 32.07 65.44 -14.52
CA MET A 54 32.73 65.19 -13.24
C MET A 54 31.91 65.60 -12.03
N ASN A 55 31.03 66.53 -12.16
CA ASN A 55 30.20 67.08 -11.08
C ASN A 55 28.70 66.78 -11.23
N THR A 56 28.30 66.05 -12.27
CA THR A 56 26.90 65.78 -12.53
C THR A 56 26.67 64.31 -12.81
N VAL A 57 25.92 63.64 -11.97
CA VAL A 57 25.52 62.24 -12.12
C VAL A 57 24.00 62.18 -12.01
N ASP A 58 23.35 61.62 -13.01
CA ASP A 58 21.95 61.25 -12.95
C ASP A 58 21.94 59.79 -12.49
N TRP A 59 21.22 59.48 -11.43
CA TRP A 59 21.10 58.14 -10.89
C TRP A 59 19.66 57.88 -10.44
N ARG A 60 19.25 56.66 -10.63
CA ARG A 60 17.93 56.19 -10.25
C ARG A 60 18.10 54.88 -9.52
N VAL A 61 17.35 54.69 -8.45
CA VAL A 61 17.25 53.46 -7.72
C VAL A 61 15.88 52.86 -8.04
N SER A 62 15.91 51.67 -8.60
CA SER A 62 14.71 50.88 -8.78
C SER A 62 14.72 49.67 -7.82
N THR A 63 13.58 49.23 -7.42
CA THR A 63 13.43 48.04 -6.58
C THR A 63 12.49 47.03 -7.23
N ALA A 64 12.86 45.75 -7.12
CA ALA A 64 11.98 44.67 -7.49
C ALA A 64 11.84 43.70 -6.30
N GLU A 65 10.63 43.25 -6.09
CA GLU A 65 10.29 42.29 -5.05
C GLU A 65 9.47 41.14 -5.62
N VAL A 66 9.83 39.93 -5.31
CA VAL A 66 9.08 38.71 -5.69
C VAL A 66 8.52 38.06 -4.45
N ALA A 67 7.22 37.81 -4.44
CA ALA A 67 6.53 37.01 -3.44
C ALA A 67 5.93 35.77 -4.10
N VAL A 68 5.81 34.68 -3.34
CA VAL A 68 5.16 33.45 -3.81
C VAL A 68 4.32 32.88 -2.67
N THR A 69 3.08 32.48 -3.00
CA THR A 69 2.26 31.75 -2.02
C THR A 69 2.84 30.36 -1.79
N PRO A 70 2.93 29.88 -0.55
CA PRO A 70 3.44 28.56 -0.25
C PRO A 70 2.50 27.48 -0.80
N LEU A 71 3.05 26.32 -1.15
CA LEU A 71 2.27 25.11 -1.42
C LEU A 71 1.77 24.51 -0.10
N ALA A 72 0.73 23.67 -0.17
CA ALA A 72 0.37 22.82 0.95
C ALA A 72 1.51 21.82 1.25
N GLU A 73 1.57 21.33 2.48
CA GLU A 73 2.61 20.40 2.93
C GLU A 73 2.65 19.12 2.09
N SER A 74 1.49 18.62 1.67
CA SER A 74 1.40 17.45 0.81
C SER A 74 0.21 17.47 -0.14
N TYR A 75 0.37 16.76 -1.24
CA TYR A 75 -0.66 16.50 -2.25
C TYR A 75 -0.72 15.00 -2.55
N ARG A 76 -1.86 14.56 -3.13
CA ARG A 76 -1.96 13.20 -3.69
C ARG A 76 -1.31 13.18 -5.08
N PRO A 77 -0.73 12.05 -5.50
CA PRO A 77 -0.38 11.82 -6.89
C PRO A 77 -1.55 12.16 -7.82
N GLY A 78 -1.24 12.86 -8.93
CA GLY A 78 -2.24 13.36 -9.87
C GLY A 78 -2.94 14.67 -9.47
N ALA A 79 -2.83 15.13 -8.23
CA ALA A 79 -3.39 16.42 -7.82
C ALA A 79 -2.52 17.58 -8.28
N SER A 80 -3.16 18.73 -8.58
CA SER A 80 -2.45 19.95 -8.93
C SER A 80 -2.09 20.76 -7.67
N ALA A 81 -0.79 20.99 -7.46
CA ALA A 81 -0.26 21.89 -6.46
C ALA A 81 -0.16 23.30 -7.07
N ALA A 82 -0.94 24.26 -6.58
CA ALA A 82 -1.01 25.59 -7.13
C ALA A 82 -0.39 26.64 -6.21
N ALA A 83 0.40 27.52 -6.79
CA ALA A 83 0.97 28.69 -6.15
C ALA A 83 0.75 29.93 -7.04
N ARG A 84 0.85 31.11 -6.46
CA ARG A 84 0.82 32.38 -7.18
C ARG A 84 2.11 33.13 -6.91
N LEU A 85 2.80 33.52 -7.97
CA LEU A 85 3.93 34.42 -7.92
C LEU A 85 3.43 35.85 -8.18
N GLU A 86 3.96 36.79 -7.41
CA GLU A 86 3.74 38.22 -7.58
C GLU A 86 5.10 38.91 -7.66
N LEU A 87 5.28 39.75 -8.70
CA LEU A 87 6.40 40.64 -8.87
C LEU A 87 5.90 42.07 -8.75
N VAL A 88 6.54 42.88 -7.91
CA VAL A 88 6.33 44.31 -7.83
C VAL A 88 7.63 44.99 -8.23
N SER A 89 7.58 45.87 -9.23
CA SER A 89 8.72 46.68 -9.70
C SER A 89 8.39 48.16 -9.59
N THR A 90 9.32 48.94 -9.04
CA THR A 90 9.17 50.39 -8.89
C THR A 90 10.37 51.12 -9.47
N ASN A 91 10.11 52.29 -10.04
CA ASN A 91 11.14 53.23 -10.58
C ASN A 91 12.02 52.66 -11.68
N ASP A 92 11.53 51.66 -12.45
CA ASP A 92 12.30 51.02 -13.53
C ASP A 92 11.44 50.81 -14.78
N ALA A 93 11.05 51.90 -15.43
CA ALA A 93 10.15 51.88 -16.58
C ALA A 93 10.74 51.20 -17.83
N GLU A 94 12.04 50.99 -17.87
CA GLU A 94 12.76 50.41 -19.01
C GLU A 94 13.21 48.96 -18.80
N ASN A 95 12.92 48.37 -17.63
CA ASN A 95 13.32 46.99 -17.33
C ASN A 95 12.28 45.99 -17.83
N ASP A 96 12.74 44.78 -18.13
CA ASP A 96 11.90 43.65 -18.47
C ASP A 96 12.25 42.51 -17.52
N TYR A 97 11.23 41.81 -17.04
CA TYR A 97 11.37 40.70 -16.11
C TYR A 97 10.84 39.42 -16.74
N TYR A 98 11.59 38.34 -16.55
CA TYR A 98 11.31 37.02 -17.10
C TYR A 98 11.28 36.01 -15.99
N LEU A 99 10.26 35.16 -15.99
CA LEU A 99 10.14 34.02 -15.06
C LEU A 99 10.66 32.76 -15.74
N SER A 100 11.48 31.98 -15.03
CA SER A 100 11.86 30.62 -15.39
C SER A 100 11.75 29.73 -14.19
N TYR A 101 11.78 28.43 -14.42
CA TYR A 101 11.78 27.45 -13.31
C TYR A 101 12.82 26.35 -13.52
N HIS A 102 13.18 25.70 -12.42
CA HIS A 102 13.97 24.49 -12.39
C HIS A 102 13.41 23.52 -11.36
N LEU A 103 13.37 22.22 -11.70
CA LEU A 103 13.01 21.16 -10.75
C LEU A 103 14.28 20.62 -10.14
N ASP A 104 14.54 20.94 -8.87
CA ASP A 104 15.66 20.39 -8.11
C ASP A 104 15.33 18.98 -7.61
N ALA A 105 14.04 18.69 -7.40
CA ALA A 105 13.49 17.37 -7.10
C ALA A 105 12.04 17.27 -7.64
N GLY A 106 11.64 16.05 -8.02
CA GLY A 106 10.33 15.76 -8.61
C GLY A 106 10.41 15.41 -10.10
N GLN A 107 9.34 14.81 -10.63
CA GLN A 107 9.25 14.29 -12.01
C GLN A 107 7.98 14.76 -12.70
N GLY A 108 7.37 15.84 -12.21
CA GLY A 108 6.08 16.30 -12.67
C GLY A 108 6.11 17.32 -13.79
N ILE A 109 4.94 17.82 -14.11
CA ILE A 109 4.68 18.83 -15.13
C ILE A 109 4.45 20.18 -14.43
N VAL A 110 5.15 21.21 -14.89
CA VAL A 110 4.93 22.59 -14.48
C VAL A 110 4.14 23.34 -15.54
N THR A 111 3.11 24.06 -15.11
CA THR A 111 2.41 25.02 -15.94
C THR A 111 2.56 26.42 -15.36
N ILE A 112 2.69 27.42 -16.25
CA ILE A 112 2.66 28.82 -15.87
C ILE A 112 1.48 29.46 -16.65
N ASP A 113 0.55 30.04 -15.91
CA ASP A 113 -0.71 30.59 -16.42
C ASP A 113 -1.51 29.59 -17.28
N GLY A 114 -1.52 28.33 -16.83
CA GLY A 114 -2.23 27.21 -17.47
C GLY A 114 -1.50 26.57 -18.65
N GLU A 115 -0.38 27.14 -19.11
CA GLU A 115 0.40 26.58 -20.22
C GLU A 115 1.60 25.77 -19.72
N ARG A 116 1.79 24.57 -20.28
CA ARG A 116 2.97 23.74 -20.00
C ARG A 116 4.24 24.45 -20.44
N ARG A 117 5.22 24.55 -19.56
CA ARG A 117 6.50 25.19 -19.82
C ARG A 117 7.66 24.21 -19.74
N THR A 118 8.76 24.56 -20.38
CA THR A 118 10.02 23.82 -20.31
C THR A 118 10.93 24.45 -19.27
N ALA A 119 11.59 23.64 -18.45
CA ALA A 119 12.53 24.12 -17.45
C ALA A 119 13.64 24.97 -18.07
N GLY A 120 14.01 26.08 -17.41
CA GLY A 120 15.02 27.00 -17.85
C GLY A 120 14.60 27.96 -18.99
N THR A 121 13.41 27.78 -19.56
CA THR A 121 12.93 28.70 -20.63
C THR A 121 12.32 29.96 -20.01
N PRO A 122 12.80 31.18 -20.40
CA PRO A 122 12.26 32.42 -19.91
C PRO A 122 10.82 32.65 -20.39
N TYR A 123 9.96 33.10 -19.50
CA TYR A 123 8.59 33.49 -19.74
C TYR A 123 8.46 34.98 -19.39
N PRO A 124 8.01 35.86 -20.33
CA PRO A 124 7.84 37.29 -20.06
C PRO A 124 6.83 37.50 -18.93
N LEU A 125 7.23 38.23 -17.88
CA LEU A 125 6.41 38.45 -16.70
C LEU A 125 5.94 39.89 -16.57
N LEU A 126 6.85 40.86 -16.71
CA LEU A 126 6.55 42.30 -16.60
C LEU A 126 7.50 43.10 -17.49
N SER A 127 6.97 44.11 -18.16
CA SER A 127 7.76 45.15 -18.80
C SER A 127 7.52 46.48 -18.09
N GLY A 128 8.58 47.13 -17.64
CA GLY A 128 8.55 48.38 -16.90
C GLY A 128 8.16 48.27 -15.43
N ASN A 129 7.51 49.32 -14.95
CA ASN A 129 7.03 49.40 -13.55
C ASN A 129 5.66 48.76 -13.39
N GLY A 130 5.36 48.33 -12.19
CA GLY A 130 4.05 47.84 -11.83
C GLY A 130 4.08 46.51 -11.09
N THR A 131 2.94 45.87 -11.12
CA THR A 131 2.75 44.55 -10.51
C THR A 131 2.35 43.55 -11.59
N ALA A 132 3.01 42.40 -11.61
CA ALA A 132 2.64 41.27 -12.42
C ALA A 132 2.45 40.05 -11.57
N THR A 133 1.58 39.15 -12.00
CA THR A 133 1.33 37.90 -11.31
C THR A 133 1.38 36.73 -12.29
N ALA A 134 1.85 35.57 -11.84
CA ALA A 134 1.81 34.35 -12.61
C ALA A 134 1.23 33.21 -11.74
N GLY A 135 0.30 32.46 -12.30
CA GLY A 135 -0.23 31.25 -11.71
C GLY A 135 0.72 30.09 -12.01
N ILE A 136 1.25 29.46 -10.97
CA ILE A 136 2.15 28.31 -11.07
C ILE A 136 1.37 27.07 -10.65
N ALA A 137 1.34 26.03 -11.48
CA ALA A 137 0.81 24.75 -11.07
C ALA A 137 1.81 23.63 -11.38
N TYR A 138 1.87 22.68 -10.46
CA TYR A 138 2.71 21.50 -10.56
C TYR A 138 1.87 20.26 -10.34
N THR A 139 2.05 19.22 -11.17
CA THR A 139 1.35 17.95 -11.06
C THR A 139 2.33 16.80 -11.21
N GLN A 140 2.27 15.83 -10.33
CA GLN A 140 3.10 14.63 -10.34
C GLN A 140 2.25 13.39 -10.09
N GLU A 141 2.42 12.33 -10.90
CA GLU A 141 1.64 11.10 -10.83
C GLU A 141 2.19 10.07 -9.82
N VAL A 142 3.42 10.27 -9.36
CA VAL A 142 4.08 9.35 -8.42
C VAL A 142 4.36 10.03 -7.09
N SER A 143 4.45 9.24 -6.02
CA SER A 143 4.86 9.74 -4.70
C SER A 143 6.31 10.23 -4.72
N GLY A 144 6.62 11.22 -3.92
CA GLY A 144 7.97 11.76 -3.78
C GLY A 144 7.99 13.25 -3.43
N ASP A 145 9.16 13.70 -3.01
CA ASP A 145 9.40 15.09 -2.67
C ASP A 145 9.55 15.94 -3.93
N VAL A 146 9.06 17.16 -3.82
CA VAL A 146 9.12 18.18 -4.88
C VAL A 146 9.86 19.38 -4.35
N ARG A 147 10.81 19.86 -5.15
CA ARG A 147 11.52 21.11 -4.94
C ARG A 147 11.54 21.87 -6.25
N LEU A 148 10.68 22.87 -6.36
CA LEU A 148 10.53 23.72 -7.53
C LEU A 148 11.18 25.07 -7.23
N ARG A 149 12.20 25.41 -7.99
CA ARG A 149 12.88 26.72 -7.95
C ARG A 149 12.30 27.60 -9.02
N LEU A 150 11.80 28.75 -8.62
CA LEU A 150 11.32 29.82 -9.49
C LEU A 150 12.38 30.93 -9.51
N THR A 151 12.75 31.38 -10.69
CA THR A 151 13.76 32.46 -10.89
C THR A 151 13.16 33.56 -11.72
N VAL A 152 13.06 34.72 -11.15
CA VAL A 152 12.72 35.94 -11.89
C VAL A 152 14.03 36.65 -12.20
N THR A 153 14.31 36.84 -13.49
CA THR A 153 15.54 37.51 -13.99
C THR A 153 15.18 38.77 -14.77
N ASP A 154 15.87 39.86 -14.51
CA ASP A 154 15.69 41.08 -15.25
C ASP A 154 16.54 41.12 -16.56
N LYS A 155 16.32 42.11 -17.41
CA LYS A 155 17.08 42.24 -18.65
C LYS A 155 18.58 42.44 -18.46
N HIS A 156 19.03 42.79 -17.26
CA HIS A 156 20.44 42.94 -16.89
C HIS A 156 21.08 41.69 -16.32
N GLY A 157 20.30 40.59 -16.19
CA GLY A 157 20.78 39.29 -15.64
C GLY A 157 20.73 39.20 -14.13
N ILE A 158 20.09 40.16 -13.43
CA ILE A 158 19.92 40.10 -12.01
C ILE A 158 18.75 39.18 -11.68
N SER A 159 18.94 38.22 -10.79
CA SER A 159 17.96 37.17 -10.50
C SER A 159 17.49 37.19 -9.07
N MET A 160 16.22 36.92 -8.89
CA MET A 160 15.53 36.66 -7.60
C MET A 160 14.97 35.25 -7.58
N GLU A 161 15.32 34.47 -6.59
CA GLU A 161 14.87 33.08 -6.50
C GLU A 161 13.85 32.89 -5.39
N ARG A 162 12.89 31.97 -5.65
CA ARG A 162 11.95 31.45 -4.66
C ARG A 162 11.88 29.95 -4.82
N ILE A 163 11.82 29.23 -3.69
CA ILE A 163 11.76 27.78 -3.66
C ILE A 163 10.42 27.37 -3.09
N LEU A 164 9.71 26.55 -3.83
CA LEU A 164 8.49 25.87 -3.39
C LEU A 164 8.81 24.41 -3.10
N THR A 165 8.38 23.92 -1.96
CA THR A 165 8.55 22.52 -1.54
C THR A 165 7.21 21.93 -1.16
N THR A 166 7.01 20.66 -1.51
CA THR A 166 5.87 19.85 -1.09
C THR A 166 6.23 18.39 -1.25
N THR A 167 5.39 17.50 -0.73
CA THR A 167 5.53 16.06 -0.90
C THR A 167 4.26 15.50 -1.54
N TYR A 168 4.42 14.70 -2.59
CA TYR A 168 3.33 13.89 -3.13
C TYR A 168 3.31 12.54 -2.43
N LYS A 169 2.22 12.24 -1.75
CA LYS A 169 2.04 10.99 -1.02
C LYS A 169 0.58 10.54 -1.05
N ASN A 170 0.38 9.23 -1.11
CA ASN A 170 -0.95 8.68 -0.92
C ASN A 170 -1.37 8.84 0.54
N PRO A 171 -2.65 9.03 0.81
CA PRO A 171 -3.18 8.88 2.15
C PRO A 171 -2.85 7.49 2.71
N PRO A 172 -2.80 7.32 4.03
CA PRO A 172 -2.55 6.02 4.64
C PRO A 172 -3.65 5.03 4.25
N ILE A 173 -3.25 3.77 4.08
CA ILE A 173 -4.18 2.66 3.93
C ILE A 173 -4.78 2.39 5.31
N THR A 174 -6.09 2.22 5.37
CA THR A 174 -6.79 1.72 6.55
C THR A 174 -7.37 0.35 6.26
N ALA A 175 -7.28 -0.56 7.23
CA ALA A 175 -7.90 -1.87 7.16
C ALA A 175 -8.68 -2.12 8.45
N THR A 176 -9.93 -2.54 8.30
CA THR A 176 -10.77 -3.03 9.39
C THR A 176 -11.18 -4.45 9.09
N TYR A 177 -11.37 -5.28 10.11
CA TYR A 177 -11.78 -6.65 9.91
C TYR A 177 -12.78 -7.12 10.95
N THR A 178 -13.50 -8.19 10.61
CA THR A 178 -14.31 -9.01 11.49
C THR A 178 -13.92 -10.47 11.31
N GLN A 179 -14.02 -11.25 12.35
CA GLN A 179 -13.70 -12.67 12.33
C GLN A 179 -14.85 -13.48 12.92
N GLU A 180 -15.26 -14.52 12.20
CA GLU A 180 -16.19 -15.55 12.66
C GLU A 180 -15.42 -16.86 12.82
N GLY A 181 -15.58 -17.49 13.98
CA GLY A 181 -14.85 -18.71 14.38
C GLY A 181 -13.50 -18.39 15.01
N TYR A 182 -13.29 -18.91 16.21
CA TYR A 182 -12.05 -18.78 16.96
C TYR A 182 -11.54 -20.15 17.39
N GLU A 183 -12.34 -20.94 18.12
CA GLU A 183 -12.02 -22.32 18.48
C GLU A 183 -12.47 -23.26 17.36
N LEU A 184 -11.53 -23.95 16.75
CA LEU A 184 -11.72 -24.69 15.51
C LEU A 184 -11.18 -26.12 15.67
N ALA A 185 -12.01 -27.10 15.36
CA ALA A 185 -11.59 -28.49 15.23
C ALA A 185 -10.90 -28.75 13.88
N ALA A 186 -10.44 -29.98 13.67
CA ALA A 186 -9.92 -30.38 12.36
C ALA A 186 -10.96 -30.14 11.27
N MET A 187 -10.50 -29.60 10.14
CA MET A 187 -11.32 -29.25 8.96
C MET A 187 -12.26 -28.05 9.15
N ASP A 188 -12.43 -27.52 10.36
CA ASP A 188 -13.15 -26.27 10.58
C ASP A 188 -12.34 -25.07 10.04
N ARG A 189 -13.03 -23.98 9.76
CA ARG A 189 -12.41 -22.74 9.24
C ARG A 189 -12.97 -21.52 9.96
N ALA A 190 -12.10 -20.59 10.29
CA ALA A 190 -12.51 -19.23 10.60
C ALA A 190 -12.72 -18.45 9.30
N TYR A 191 -13.64 -17.52 9.34
CA TYR A 191 -13.94 -16.60 8.25
C TYR A 191 -13.56 -15.19 8.67
N VAL A 192 -12.67 -14.56 7.91
CA VAL A 192 -12.25 -13.18 8.15
C VAL A 192 -12.74 -12.33 7.00
N THR A 193 -13.57 -11.36 7.31
CA THR A 193 -13.99 -10.32 6.37
C THR A 193 -13.23 -9.05 6.70
N PHE A 194 -12.49 -8.49 5.74
CA PHE A 194 -11.74 -7.27 5.95
C PHE A 194 -12.02 -6.23 4.86
N THR A 195 -12.09 -4.97 5.28
CA THR A 195 -12.34 -3.84 4.39
C THR A 195 -11.10 -2.97 4.30
N VAL A 196 -10.65 -2.71 3.07
CA VAL A 196 -9.50 -1.85 2.77
C VAL A 196 -10.00 -0.53 2.22
N SER A 197 -9.47 0.58 2.74
CA SER A 197 -9.79 1.91 2.27
C SER A 197 -8.55 2.80 2.26
N GLN A 198 -8.34 3.46 1.12
CA GLN A 198 -7.30 4.48 0.93
C GLN A 198 -7.92 5.60 0.09
N PRO A 199 -8.25 6.76 0.69
CA PRO A 199 -8.99 7.80 0.01
C PRO A 199 -8.35 8.25 -1.31
N GLY A 200 -9.09 8.16 -2.43
CA GLY A 200 -8.65 8.58 -3.75
C GLY A 200 -7.65 7.64 -4.45
N TYR A 201 -7.37 6.48 -3.88
CA TYR A 201 -6.60 5.43 -4.54
C TYR A 201 -7.54 4.55 -5.38
N THR A 202 -7.14 4.25 -6.62
CA THR A 202 -7.90 3.43 -7.58
C THR A 202 -7.12 2.22 -8.08
N GLY A 203 -5.89 2.02 -7.57
CA GLY A 203 -5.04 0.89 -7.89
C GLY A 203 -5.41 -0.39 -7.12
N ARG A 204 -4.60 -1.41 -7.29
CA ARG A 204 -4.76 -2.71 -6.65
C ARG A 204 -3.93 -2.79 -5.37
N TYR A 205 -4.32 -3.71 -4.50
CA TYR A 205 -3.50 -4.06 -3.34
C TYR A 205 -3.03 -5.50 -3.43
N LYS A 206 -1.95 -5.78 -2.71
CA LYS A 206 -1.50 -7.14 -2.37
C LYS A 206 -1.69 -7.35 -0.89
N ALA A 207 -2.33 -8.45 -0.51
CA ALA A 207 -2.45 -8.88 0.87
C ALA A 207 -1.54 -10.10 1.09
N ARG A 208 -0.48 -9.93 1.87
CA ARG A 208 0.42 -11.02 2.28
C ARG A 208 -0.11 -11.62 3.57
N LEU A 209 -0.22 -12.94 3.59
CA LEU A 209 -0.78 -13.75 4.67
C LEU A 209 0.36 -14.46 5.39
N ASN A 210 0.47 -14.29 6.69
CA ASN A 210 1.52 -14.90 7.50
C ASN A 210 0.91 -15.43 8.81
N GLY A 211 1.17 -16.69 9.12
CA GLY A 211 0.75 -17.37 10.34
C GLY A 211 1.30 -18.78 10.36
N GLU A 212 2.25 -19.06 11.27
CA GLU A 212 2.80 -20.39 11.44
C GLU A 212 1.71 -21.30 12.06
N GLY A 213 1.47 -22.45 11.44
CA GLY A 213 0.43 -23.38 11.87
C GLY A 213 -0.98 -23.05 11.35
N ALA A 214 -1.10 -22.12 10.37
CA ALA A 214 -2.36 -21.82 9.70
C ALA A 214 -2.23 -21.96 8.18
N THR A 215 -3.28 -22.45 7.55
CA THR A 215 -3.46 -22.44 6.09
C THR A 215 -4.56 -21.45 5.72
N PHE A 216 -4.27 -20.60 4.72
CA PHE A 216 -5.16 -19.54 4.29
C PHE A 216 -5.78 -19.86 2.93
N PHE A 217 -7.05 -19.49 2.74
CA PHE A 217 -7.79 -19.66 1.48
C PHE A 217 -8.56 -18.38 1.13
N GLN A 218 -8.67 -18.08 -0.15
CA GLN A 218 -9.39 -16.91 -0.61
C GLN A 218 -10.91 -17.15 -0.65
N GLY A 219 -11.70 -16.16 -0.20
CA GLY A 219 -13.15 -16.08 -0.35
C GLY A 219 -13.93 -17.16 0.41
N HIS A 220 -15.25 -17.01 0.43
CA HIS A 220 -16.16 -17.88 1.18
C HIS A 220 -16.46 -19.21 0.45
N TYR A 221 -16.54 -19.17 -0.88
CA TYR A 221 -16.96 -20.31 -1.71
C TYR A 221 -15.92 -20.74 -2.77
N SER A 222 -14.70 -20.24 -2.67
CA SER A 222 -13.63 -20.62 -3.60
C SER A 222 -13.10 -22.02 -3.28
N ALA A 223 -12.44 -22.66 -4.25
CA ALA A 223 -11.74 -23.91 -4.03
C ALA A 223 -10.70 -23.78 -2.90
N ASP A 224 -10.44 -24.87 -2.18
CA ASP A 224 -9.47 -24.96 -1.09
C ASP A 224 -8.02 -25.00 -1.63
N ILE A 225 -7.63 -23.93 -2.29
CA ILE A 225 -6.26 -23.73 -2.78
C ILE A 225 -5.53 -22.84 -1.78
N PRO A 226 -4.49 -23.35 -1.09
CA PRO A 226 -3.71 -22.58 -0.13
C PRO A 226 -3.11 -21.31 -0.76
N LYS A 227 -3.12 -20.23 -0.01
CA LYS A 227 -2.58 -18.91 -0.41
C LYS A 227 -1.65 -18.35 0.63
N THR A 228 -0.57 -17.74 0.19
CA THR A 228 0.33 -16.91 1.00
C THR A 228 0.22 -15.43 0.63
N GLU A 229 -0.40 -15.15 -0.53
CA GLU A 229 -0.65 -13.80 -1.02
C GLU A 229 -1.97 -13.76 -1.80
N LEU A 230 -2.72 -12.69 -1.65
CA LEU A 230 -3.92 -12.38 -2.43
C LEU A 230 -3.72 -11.08 -3.20
N THR A 231 -4.18 -11.04 -4.45
CA THR A 231 -4.30 -9.78 -5.19
C THR A 231 -5.72 -9.25 -5.04
N LEU A 232 -5.83 -8.04 -4.48
CA LEU A 232 -7.11 -7.37 -4.25
C LEU A 232 -7.40 -6.47 -5.45
N TYR A 233 -8.06 -7.04 -6.47
CA TYR A 233 -8.24 -6.42 -7.78
C TYR A 233 -9.18 -5.20 -7.78
N GLU A 234 -10.14 -5.17 -6.89
CA GLU A 234 -11.16 -4.12 -6.83
C GLU A 234 -10.68 -2.84 -6.12
N GLY A 235 -9.43 -2.85 -5.62
CA GLY A 235 -8.88 -1.72 -4.89
C GLY A 235 -9.54 -1.51 -3.52
N ASN A 236 -10.10 -0.33 -3.26
CA ASN A 236 -10.89 -0.10 -2.04
C ASN A 236 -12.12 -0.99 -2.04
N GLY A 237 -12.33 -1.78 -0.99
CA GLY A 237 -13.43 -2.73 -0.94
C GLY A 237 -13.32 -3.71 0.22
N THR A 238 -14.25 -4.67 0.22
CA THR A 238 -14.36 -5.72 1.23
C THR A 238 -13.94 -7.05 0.63
N TYR A 239 -13.14 -7.80 1.36
CA TYR A 239 -12.54 -9.06 0.96
C TYR A 239 -12.74 -10.13 2.02
N GLU A 240 -12.73 -11.37 1.59
CA GLU A 240 -12.95 -12.53 2.45
C GLU A 240 -11.74 -13.47 2.43
N LEU A 241 -11.42 -14.00 3.60
CA LEU A 241 -10.35 -14.94 3.85
C LEU A 241 -10.87 -16.06 4.74
N ARG A 242 -10.50 -17.32 4.45
CA ARG A 242 -10.71 -18.45 5.33
C ARG A 242 -9.39 -18.91 5.91
N ILE A 243 -9.42 -19.33 7.16
CA ILE A 243 -8.24 -19.75 7.89
C ILE A 243 -8.52 -21.12 8.51
N LYS A 244 -7.70 -22.10 8.16
CA LYS A 244 -7.71 -23.44 8.74
C LYS A 244 -6.52 -23.59 9.70
N PRO A 245 -6.73 -23.93 10.96
CA PRO A 245 -5.64 -24.28 11.85
C PRO A 245 -5.04 -25.63 11.48
N GLU A 246 -3.73 -25.77 11.57
CA GLU A 246 -2.99 -27.01 11.32
C GLU A 246 -2.37 -27.60 12.59
N ALA A 247 -2.54 -26.93 13.74
CA ALA A 247 -2.02 -27.33 15.02
C ALA A 247 -3.00 -27.03 16.17
N VAL A 248 -2.82 -27.69 17.29
CA VAL A 248 -3.55 -27.42 18.56
C VAL A 248 -2.88 -26.23 19.25
N GLY A 249 -3.68 -25.33 19.78
CA GLY A 249 -3.22 -24.14 20.50
C GLY A 249 -3.55 -22.83 19.78
N GLU A 250 -3.08 -21.74 20.35
CA GLU A 250 -3.23 -20.40 19.79
C GLU A 250 -2.32 -20.22 18.60
N ILE A 251 -2.87 -19.78 17.48
CA ILE A 251 -2.18 -19.59 16.21
C ILE A 251 -2.39 -18.13 15.77
N PRO A 252 -1.44 -17.25 16.07
CA PRO A 252 -1.50 -15.87 15.62
C PRO A 252 -1.26 -15.78 14.12
N PHE A 253 -1.89 -14.81 13.48
CA PHE A 253 -1.66 -14.50 12.09
C PHE A 253 -1.70 -13.00 11.82
N THR A 254 -1.04 -12.60 10.74
CA THR A 254 -0.95 -11.21 10.26
C THR A 254 -1.35 -11.15 8.80
N VAL A 255 -2.16 -10.16 8.45
CA VAL A 255 -2.48 -9.80 7.06
C VAL A 255 -1.88 -8.44 6.78
N THR A 256 -0.86 -8.38 5.91
CA THR A 256 -0.20 -7.14 5.49
C THR A 256 -0.70 -6.74 4.12
N ILE A 257 -1.28 -5.55 4.02
CA ILE A 257 -1.87 -5.01 2.80
C ILE A 257 -0.95 -3.91 2.27
N THR A 258 -0.53 -4.02 1.01
CA THR A 258 0.40 -3.09 0.36
C THR A 258 -0.19 -2.60 -0.95
N ASP A 259 -0.10 -1.29 -1.23
CA ASP A 259 -0.46 -0.70 -2.51
C ASP A 259 0.67 -0.83 -3.55
N GLU A 260 0.41 -0.47 -4.80
CA GLU A 260 1.40 -0.53 -5.90
C GLU A 260 2.57 0.45 -5.71
N GLN A 261 2.49 1.37 -4.76
CA GLN A 261 3.52 2.36 -4.46
C GLN A 261 4.34 2.01 -3.22
N GLY A 262 4.03 0.86 -2.57
CA GLY A 262 4.75 0.36 -1.42
C GLY A 262 4.26 0.87 -0.06
N ASN A 263 3.18 1.67 -0.01
CA ASN A 263 2.55 1.99 1.27
C ASN A 263 1.86 0.74 1.81
N SER A 264 1.94 0.51 3.11
CA SER A 264 1.38 -0.70 3.72
C SER A 264 0.66 -0.41 5.03
N THR A 265 -0.29 -1.27 5.33
CA THR A 265 -0.93 -1.42 6.63
C THR A 265 -1.06 -2.89 6.97
N PHE A 266 -1.36 -3.23 8.20
CA PHE A 266 -1.61 -4.61 8.60
C PHE A 266 -2.67 -4.68 9.69
N PHE A 267 -3.22 -5.86 9.84
CA PHE A 267 -3.97 -6.26 11.02
C PHE A 267 -3.50 -7.64 11.50
N GLU A 268 -3.67 -7.87 12.79
CA GLU A 268 -3.31 -9.12 13.46
C GLU A 268 -4.53 -9.72 14.14
N SER A 269 -4.61 -11.03 14.14
CA SER A 269 -5.62 -11.79 14.85
C SER A 269 -5.09 -13.19 15.15
N SER A 270 -5.93 -14.04 15.70
CA SER A 270 -5.57 -15.43 15.98
C SER A 270 -6.75 -16.37 15.81
N VAL A 271 -6.45 -17.64 15.62
CA VAL A 271 -7.38 -18.77 15.75
C VAL A 271 -6.81 -19.76 16.74
N LYS A 272 -7.68 -20.54 17.38
CA LYS A 272 -7.28 -21.57 18.33
C LYS A 272 -7.67 -22.94 17.80
N GLY A 273 -6.70 -23.74 17.44
CA GLY A 273 -6.91 -25.13 17.13
C GLY A 273 -7.27 -25.92 18.39
N VAL A 274 -8.37 -26.64 18.36
CA VAL A 274 -8.81 -27.48 19.48
C VAL A 274 -8.87 -28.95 19.08
N LYS A 275 -8.44 -29.83 20.01
CA LYS A 275 -8.53 -31.24 19.82
C LYS A 275 -9.93 -31.70 20.21
N THR A 276 -10.57 -32.45 19.31
CA THR A 276 -11.89 -33.04 19.53
C THR A 276 -11.86 -34.56 19.38
N THR A 277 -12.81 -35.28 19.97
CA THR A 277 -12.93 -36.72 19.84
C THR A 277 -13.90 -37.04 18.70
N ALA A 278 -13.44 -37.76 17.68
CA ALA A 278 -14.30 -38.32 16.64
C ALA A 278 -14.88 -39.66 17.12
N ASN A 279 -16.19 -39.80 16.95
CA ASN A 279 -16.91 -41.03 17.23
C ASN A 279 -17.27 -41.70 15.90
N PHE A 280 -17.14 -43.01 15.84
CA PHE A 280 -17.53 -43.82 14.69
C PHE A 280 -18.91 -44.44 14.92
N SER A 281 -19.75 -44.38 13.88
CA SER A 281 -20.99 -45.12 13.79
C SER A 281 -20.88 -46.15 12.64
N LEU A 282 -21.39 -47.35 12.90
CA LEU A 282 -21.28 -48.47 11.98
C LEU A 282 -22.68 -48.89 11.52
N ASP A 283 -22.90 -48.97 10.22
CA ASP A 283 -24.13 -49.45 9.60
C ASP A 283 -23.83 -50.71 8.78
N PHE A 284 -24.49 -51.82 9.15
CA PHE A 284 -24.36 -53.08 8.46
C PHE A 284 -25.51 -53.23 7.46
N ARG A 285 -25.18 -53.46 6.19
CA ARG A 285 -26.13 -53.66 5.11
C ARG A 285 -25.99 -55.07 4.54
N LEU A 286 -27.02 -55.86 4.69
CA LEU A 286 -27.05 -57.18 4.12
C LEU A 286 -27.34 -57.11 2.59
N MET A 287 -26.40 -57.60 1.81
CA MET A 287 -26.52 -57.78 0.38
C MET A 287 -26.56 -59.30 0.07
N THR A 288 -27.02 -59.68 -1.14
CA THR A 288 -27.06 -61.07 -1.54
C THR A 288 -25.67 -61.69 -1.54
N GLY A 289 -25.39 -62.53 -0.52
CA GLY A 289 -24.09 -63.24 -0.39
C GLY A 289 -22.95 -62.36 0.17
N ALA A 290 -23.23 -61.16 0.64
CA ALA A 290 -22.23 -60.28 1.24
C ALA A 290 -22.81 -59.45 2.38
N LEU A 291 -21.95 -59.04 3.31
CA LEU A 291 -22.23 -58.04 4.31
C LEU A 291 -21.46 -56.75 3.90
N ASP A 292 -22.20 -55.72 3.54
CA ASP A 292 -21.67 -54.42 3.21
C ASP A 292 -21.69 -53.54 4.45
N ILE A 293 -20.64 -52.79 4.67
CA ILE A 293 -20.47 -51.97 5.85
C ILE A 293 -20.16 -50.57 5.48
N VAL A 294 -20.88 -49.64 6.08
CA VAL A 294 -20.62 -48.24 6.03
C VAL A 294 -20.30 -47.77 7.45
N MET A 295 -19.16 -47.13 7.57
CA MET A 295 -18.74 -46.51 8.84
C MET A 295 -18.64 -45.00 8.62
N GLU A 296 -19.21 -44.23 9.53
CA GLU A 296 -19.14 -42.76 9.51
C GLU A 296 -18.44 -42.26 10.77
N SER A 297 -17.56 -41.29 10.56
CA SER A 297 -16.88 -40.57 11.64
C SER A 297 -17.58 -39.23 11.83
N SER A 298 -17.70 -38.73 13.05
CA SER A 298 -18.24 -37.42 13.38
C SER A 298 -17.38 -36.25 12.81
N TYR A 299 -16.11 -36.53 12.47
CA TYR A 299 -15.18 -35.62 11.82
C TYR A 299 -14.46 -36.32 10.67
N PRO A 300 -14.05 -35.60 9.61
CA PRO A 300 -13.18 -36.14 8.58
C PRO A 300 -11.87 -36.67 9.17
N VAL A 301 -11.39 -37.80 8.66
CA VAL A 301 -10.10 -38.36 9.10
C VAL A 301 -8.95 -37.53 8.55
N SER A 302 -7.89 -37.31 9.31
CA SER A 302 -6.75 -36.48 8.91
C SER A 302 -5.79 -37.17 7.93
N GLU A 303 -5.82 -38.48 7.89
CA GLU A 303 -5.00 -39.35 7.04
C GLU A 303 -5.78 -40.61 6.67
N ASP A 304 -5.27 -41.40 5.72
CA ASP A 304 -5.86 -42.66 5.35
C ASP A 304 -5.92 -43.59 6.62
N LEU A 305 -7.10 -44.08 6.94
CA LEU A 305 -7.35 -44.86 8.12
C LEU A 305 -7.97 -46.21 7.74
N LYS A 306 -7.39 -47.26 8.25
CA LYS A 306 -7.90 -48.63 8.18
C LYS A 306 -8.42 -49.08 9.54
N ILE A 307 -9.68 -49.52 9.59
CA ILE A 307 -10.29 -50.09 10.78
C ILE A 307 -10.71 -51.52 10.48
N THR A 308 -10.19 -52.48 11.27
CA THR A 308 -10.59 -53.86 11.19
C THR A 308 -11.80 -54.09 12.08
N VAL A 309 -12.89 -54.59 11.50
CA VAL A 309 -14.13 -54.89 12.18
C VAL A 309 -14.31 -56.40 12.22
N THR A 310 -14.54 -56.97 13.42
CA THR A 310 -14.94 -58.37 13.58
C THR A 310 -16.37 -58.42 14.09
N ALA A 311 -17.28 -58.93 13.26
CA ALA A 311 -18.72 -59.05 13.58
C ALA A 311 -19.10 -60.51 13.82
N SER A 312 -19.72 -60.76 14.98
CA SER A 312 -20.35 -62.06 15.28
C SER A 312 -21.76 -62.11 14.69
N VAL A 313 -21.92 -62.98 13.71
CA VAL A 313 -23.13 -63.08 12.91
C VAL A 313 -23.90 -64.36 13.30
N LYS A 314 -25.18 -64.18 13.60
CA LYS A 314 -26.11 -65.31 13.79
C LYS A 314 -26.79 -65.60 12.45
N ILE A 315 -26.65 -66.80 11.96
CA ILE A 315 -27.22 -67.27 10.71
C ILE A 315 -28.26 -68.30 11.00
N VAL A 316 -29.50 -68.10 10.57
CA VAL A 316 -30.63 -69.00 10.77
C VAL A 316 -31.02 -69.57 9.42
N TYR A 317 -30.84 -70.84 9.20
CA TYR A 317 -31.21 -71.56 7.97
C TYR A 317 -32.69 -71.94 7.97
N SER A 318 -33.29 -72.04 6.80
CA SER A 318 -34.71 -72.35 6.60
C SER A 318 -35.19 -73.65 7.29
N GLY A 319 -34.28 -74.57 7.67
CA GLY A 319 -34.57 -75.76 8.44
C GLY A 319 -34.53 -75.60 9.94
N GLY A 320 -34.41 -74.36 10.47
CA GLY A 320 -34.33 -74.06 11.92
C GLY A 320 -32.93 -74.24 12.53
N TYR A 321 -31.95 -74.68 11.77
CA TYR A 321 -30.56 -74.74 12.21
C TYR A 321 -29.97 -73.34 12.38
N THR A 322 -29.26 -73.08 13.47
CA THR A 322 -28.63 -71.82 13.78
C THR A 322 -27.11 -72.01 13.88
N ARG A 323 -26.35 -71.15 13.25
CA ARG A 323 -24.89 -71.05 13.29
C ARG A 323 -24.47 -69.71 13.78
N MET A 324 -23.48 -69.64 14.67
CA MET A 324 -22.74 -68.39 14.97
C MET A 324 -21.43 -68.46 14.23
N GLN A 325 -21.06 -67.35 13.57
CA GLN A 325 -19.82 -67.24 12.84
C GLN A 325 -19.30 -65.81 12.92
N ASP A 326 -17.98 -65.69 13.12
CA ASP A 326 -17.32 -64.40 13.10
C ASP A 326 -16.80 -64.10 11.70
N TYR A 327 -17.01 -62.88 11.25
CA TYR A 327 -16.50 -62.34 10.00
C TYR A 327 -15.64 -61.12 10.29
N THR A 328 -14.41 -61.15 9.77
CA THR A 328 -13.47 -60.04 9.91
C THR A 328 -13.28 -59.36 8.55
N PHE A 329 -13.33 -58.04 8.52
CA PHE A 329 -13.20 -57.24 7.31
C PHE A 329 -12.60 -55.88 7.65
N ASP A 330 -12.02 -55.25 6.64
CA ASP A 330 -11.42 -53.92 6.77
C ASP A 330 -12.33 -52.83 6.22
N VAL A 331 -12.46 -51.76 6.95
CA VAL A 331 -13.13 -50.53 6.52
C VAL A 331 -12.05 -49.49 6.28
N PHE A 332 -12.06 -48.90 5.08
CA PHE A 332 -11.08 -47.91 4.66
C PHE A 332 -11.70 -46.51 4.58
N PHE A 333 -11.01 -45.54 5.18
CA PHE A 333 -11.27 -44.13 5.05
C PHE A 333 -10.12 -43.51 4.27
N GLU A 334 -10.45 -42.68 3.28
CA GLU A 334 -9.49 -41.82 2.64
C GLU A 334 -9.33 -40.53 3.50
N ALA A 335 -8.14 -39.95 3.46
CA ALA A 335 -7.88 -38.66 4.13
C ALA A 335 -8.93 -37.62 3.73
N GLU A 336 -9.30 -36.76 4.69
CA GLU A 336 -10.31 -35.73 4.56
C GLU A 336 -11.75 -36.24 4.29
N ARG A 337 -12.01 -37.53 4.51
CA ARG A 337 -13.34 -38.11 4.43
C ARG A 337 -13.86 -38.52 5.81
N SER A 338 -15.16 -38.36 5.98
CA SER A 338 -15.87 -38.83 7.20
C SER A 338 -16.59 -40.15 6.99
N ARG A 339 -16.42 -40.76 5.82
CA ARG A 339 -17.09 -42.03 5.48
C ARG A 339 -16.10 -43.04 4.96
N GLY A 340 -16.10 -44.23 5.56
CA GLY A 340 -15.38 -45.39 5.11
C GLY A 340 -16.34 -46.54 4.73
N THR A 341 -15.89 -47.42 3.87
CA THR A 341 -16.66 -48.59 3.44
C THR A 341 -15.81 -49.84 3.47
N GLY A 342 -16.45 -50.95 3.73
CA GLY A 342 -15.87 -52.27 3.65
C GLY A 342 -16.92 -53.31 3.30
N TYR A 343 -16.50 -54.49 2.89
CA TYR A 343 -17.42 -55.59 2.64
C TYR A 343 -16.75 -56.94 2.93
N VAL A 344 -17.58 -57.94 3.24
CA VAL A 344 -17.15 -59.32 3.40
C VAL A 344 -18.14 -60.26 2.72
N TYR A 345 -17.63 -61.20 1.94
CA TYR A 345 -18.47 -62.25 1.36
C TYR A 345 -18.84 -63.28 2.44
N LEU A 346 -20.14 -63.63 2.45
CA LEU A 346 -20.69 -64.64 3.33
C LEU A 346 -20.72 -65.96 2.54
N ASP A 347 -19.92 -66.90 2.98
CA ASP A 347 -19.95 -68.28 2.37
C ASP A 347 -21.15 -69.05 2.90
N LEU A 348 -22.34 -68.74 2.35
CA LEU A 348 -23.60 -69.27 2.81
C LEU A 348 -24.34 -69.94 1.64
N GLN A 349 -24.85 -71.14 1.90
CA GLN A 349 -25.63 -71.91 0.95
C GLN A 349 -27.09 -72.03 1.42
N GLY A 350 -28.03 -71.91 0.50
CA GLY A 350 -29.45 -72.03 0.75
C GLY A 350 -30.16 -70.74 1.19
N ARG A 351 -31.38 -70.87 1.78
CA ARG A 351 -32.14 -69.76 2.36
C ARG A 351 -31.78 -69.58 3.82
N TYR A 352 -31.53 -68.38 4.21
CA TYR A 352 -31.11 -68.03 5.59
C TYR A 352 -31.54 -66.62 5.95
N ASP A 353 -31.68 -66.33 7.25
CA ASP A 353 -31.79 -65.05 7.87
C ASP A 353 -30.51 -64.73 8.64
N ILE A 354 -30.09 -63.49 8.65
CA ILE A 354 -28.86 -63.03 9.29
C ILE A 354 -29.17 -61.92 10.27
N SER A 355 -28.49 -61.96 11.41
CA SER A 355 -28.47 -60.87 12.37
C SER A 355 -27.09 -60.69 12.96
N ILE A 356 -26.66 -59.44 13.14
CA ILE A 356 -25.44 -59.11 13.87
C ILE A 356 -25.75 -59.19 15.35
N VAL A 357 -24.95 -59.96 16.07
CA VAL A 357 -25.13 -60.18 17.54
C VAL A 357 -24.22 -59.22 18.32
N SER A 358 -22.98 -59.07 17.86
CA SER A 358 -21.98 -58.20 18.46
C SER A 358 -20.91 -57.87 17.43
N TYR A 359 -20.13 -56.85 17.66
CA TYR A 359 -18.94 -56.55 16.88
C TYR A 359 -17.85 -55.93 17.75
N THR A 360 -16.61 -56.02 17.29
CA THR A 360 -15.44 -55.31 17.78
C THR A 360 -14.77 -54.57 16.67
N MET A 361 -14.09 -53.49 17.01
CA MET A 361 -13.33 -52.67 16.07
C MET A 361 -11.92 -52.52 16.61
N GLU A 362 -10.94 -52.66 15.72
CA GLU A 362 -9.52 -52.45 16.00
C GLU A 362 -8.89 -51.64 14.87
N SER A 363 -7.91 -50.81 15.18
CA SER A 363 -7.11 -50.12 14.17
C SER A 363 -5.67 -50.59 14.29
N ASP A 364 -5.13 -51.11 13.18
CA ASP A 364 -3.73 -51.56 13.11
C ASP A 364 -2.74 -50.38 13.06
N THR A 365 -3.21 -49.22 12.65
CA THR A 365 -2.44 -47.99 12.68
C THR A 365 -2.74 -47.30 13.99
N PRO A 366 -1.75 -47.01 14.85
CA PRO A 366 -1.96 -46.10 15.94
C PRO A 366 -2.49 -44.82 15.26
N VAL A 367 -3.74 -44.48 15.58
CA VAL A 367 -4.37 -43.28 15.02
C VAL A 367 -3.41 -42.15 15.30
N SER A 368 -2.66 -41.75 14.27
CA SER A 368 -1.65 -40.74 14.42
C SER A 368 -2.37 -39.45 14.79
N LEU A 369 -2.10 -38.95 15.97
CA LEU A 369 -2.72 -37.78 16.56
C LEU A 369 -2.09 -36.48 16.03
N ASN A 370 -1.50 -36.51 14.87
CA ASN A 370 -1.01 -35.31 14.20
C ASN A 370 -2.16 -34.38 13.69
N GLY A 371 -3.41 -34.88 13.78
CA GLY A 371 -4.60 -34.07 13.60
C GLY A 371 -5.10 -33.47 14.91
N MET A 372 -5.95 -32.47 14.82
CA MET A 372 -6.67 -31.86 15.95
C MET A 372 -7.80 -32.74 16.48
N VAL A 373 -8.06 -33.89 15.86
CA VAL A 373 -9.10 -34.84 16.20
C VAL A 373 -8.44 -36.06 16.81
N GLU A 374 -8.94 -36.48 17.96
CA GLU A 374 -8.60 -37.77 18.59
C GLU A 374 -9.66 -38.81 18.25
N TYR A 375 -9.27 -39.92 17.61
CA TYR A 375 -10.17 -41.00 17.27
C TYR A 375 -10.25 -42.01 18.43
N LYS A 376 -11.48 -42.37 18.81
CA LYS A 376 -11.73 -43.46 19.79
C LYS A 376 -12.62 -44.51 19.13
N LEU A 377 -12.11 -45.72 19.06
CA LEU A 377 -12.89 -46.88 18.69
C LEU A 377 -13.68 -47.35 19.95
N GLN A 378 -15.00 -47.40 19.83
CA GLN A 378 -15.89 -47.83 20.91
C GLN A 378 -16.48 -49.21 20.64
#